data_7272ebec186efde3f83fab19af2ceac3
#
_entry.id   7272ebec186efde3f83fab19af2ceac3
#
_cell.length_a   1.000
_cell.length_b   1.000
_cell.length_c   1.000
_cell.angle_alpha   90.00
_cell.angle_beta   90.00
_cell.angle_gamma   90.00
#
_symmetry.space_group_name_H-M   'P 1'
#
loop_
_entity.id
_entity.type
_entity.pdbx_description
1 polymer ?
#
loop_
_entity_poly.entity_id
_entity_poly.type
_entity_poly.pdbx_seq_one_letter_code
_entity_poly.pdbx_strand_id
1 'polypeptide(L)'
;MSWNTKWVKGIDYPSWGDNDVYKKTISGGYLINGESPKEAYTRVAKTVAKRLYKPELERRFFEHIWKGWLCLASPVLSNTGSDRGLPISCFGIDVADSIMDIGNKNLEMMLLAKHGGGVGIGVNMIRPAGAKITGNGTSDGVVPFCKVYDSTILATNQGSVRRGAASVNINVEHPDFDEWLEIREPKGDVNRQSLNLHQCAVVGDKFMRKLEAGDPDARQRWGKLLQKRKATGEPYILFKGNTNKANPDAYKSNSLKVHMTNICSEIVLHTDETHSFVCCLSSVNLDKYDEWKNTNLVYDSIWFLDGVLEEFIQKAKGRVGFENSVRSAEKGRALGLGVVGWHTLLQKNGIAFEGLLAQFKTREIFSKIKIETERASRALAETYGEPLWCVGTGMRNTHLRAIAPTVSNSKLSGNISAGIEPWAANVFTEQTAKGTFIRKNKELQKILRRLKIDTPKIWDKILKDGGSVQDIKELDGWFFDKGKLTKDHEDGEPVKNVFKTFKEINQLELVNQAGIRQDYIDQAVSLNLAFPSEAPPRWINQVHIEAWKRGIKTLYYMRTESVLRGDIAANAMNPECLSCDG
;
A
#
# COMPACT_ATOMS: atom_id res chain seq x y z
N MET A 1 28.39 -12.03 -22.83
CA MET A 1 28.23 -10.93 -23.81
C MET A 1 27.71 -9.72 -23.05
N SER A 2 28.48 -8.61 -23.02
CA SER A 2 28.04 -7.37 -22.40
C SER A 2 26.84 -6.82 -23.19
N TRP A 3 25.75 -6.63 -22.52
CA TRP A 3 24.52 -6.07 -23.08
C TRP A 3 24.77 -4.64 -23.55
N ASN A 4 24.66 -4.43 -24.84
CA ASN A 4 24.84 -3.13 -25.45
C ASN A 4 23.47 -2.41 -25.40
N THR A 5 23.27 -1.50 -24.45
CA THR A 5 22.08 -0.64 -24.35
C THR A 5 21.89 0.31 -25.54
N LYS A 6 22.59 0.07 -26.65
CA LYS A 6 22.54 0.88 -27.91
C LYS A 6 21.15 1.07 -28.51
N TRP A 7 20.15 0.27 -28.09
CA TRP A 7 18.80 0.36 -28.63
C TRP A 7 17.98 1.54 -28.06
N VAL A 8 18.48 2.25 -27.01
CA VAL A 8 17.92 3.53 -26.52
C VAL A 8 19.00 4.61 -26.61
N LYS A 9 19.49 4.88 -27.83
CA LYS A 9 20.53 5.89 -28.07
C LYS A 9 20.04 7.30 -27.66
N GLY A 10 20.85 8.01 -26.88
CA GLY A 10 20.73 9.45 -26.66
C GLY A 10 19.59 9.94 -25.78
N ILE A 11 18.83 9.03 -25.10
CA ILE A 11 17.71 9.40 -24.24
C ILE A 11 17.98 8.87 -22.83
N ASP A 12 18.14 9.75 -21.84
CA ASP A 12 18.38 9.40 -20.44
C ASP A 12 17.08 9.25 -19.63
N TYR A 13 15.98 9.78 -20.14
CA TYR A 13 14.64 9.71 -19.57
C TYR A 13 13.68 8.99 -20.51
N PRO A 14 12.74 8.16 -19.99
CA PRO A 14 11.66 7.64 -20.81
C PRO A 14 10.71 8.79 -21.23
N SER A 15 10.09 8.68 -22.40
CA SER A 15 9.21 9.75 -22.95
C SER A 15 8.06 10.13 -22.00
N TRP A 16 7.50 9.17 -21.27
CA TRP A 16 6.45 9.41 -20.27
C TRP A 16 6.98 10.09 -18.99
N GLY A 17 8.28 10.03 -18.71
CA GLY A 17 8.98 10.67 -17.61
C GLY A 17 9.52 12.06 -17.94
N ASP A 18 9.29 12.58 -19.14
CA ASP A 18 9.73 13.95 -19.50
C ASP A 18 8.80 15.01 -18.93
N ASN A 19 8.74 15.08 -17.61
CA ASN A 19 7.99 16.08 -16.84
C ASN A 19 8.71 16.39 -15.52
N ASP A 20 8.47 17.59 -14.98
CA ASP A 20 9.14 18.08 -13.77
C ASP A 20 8.86 17.23 -12.54
N VAL A 21 7.66 16.68 -12.39
CA VAL A 21 7.29 15.84 -11.25
C VAL A 21 8.16 14.58 -11.21
N TYR A 22 8.28 13.89 -12.34
CA TYR A 22 9.14 12.72 -12.45
C TYR A 22 10.61 13.08 -12.21
N LYS A 23 11.14 14.07 -12.95
CA LYS A 23 12.56 14.47 -12.89
C LYS A 23 12.99 14.83 -11.47
N LYS A 24 12.19 15.63 -10.78
CA LYS A 24 12.46 16.03 -9.39
C LYS A 24 12.29 14.87 -8.41
N THR A 25 11.30 14.01 -8.62
CA THR A 25 11.10 12.85 -7.74
C THR A 25 12.25 11.85 -7.88
N ILE A 26 12.61 11.44 -9.10
CA ILE A 26 13.63 10.41 -9.31
C ILE A 26 15.02 10.87 -8.86
N SER A 27 15.40 12.14 -9.13
CA SER A 27 16.66 12.72 -8.64
C SER A 27 16.66 12.93 -7.13
N GLY A 28 15.51 12.81 -6.49
CA GLY A 28 15.26 12.94 -5.07
C GLY A 28 15.85 11.89 -4.16
N GLY A 29 16.71 11.04 -4.68
CA GLY A 29 17.38 10.03 -3.89
C GLY A 29 17.21 8.60 -4.41
N TYR A 30 16.47 8.39 -5.50
CA TYR A 30 16.33 7.08 -6.12
C TYR A 30 17.56 6.68 -6.95
N LEU A 31 18.27 7.66 -7.49
CA LEU A 31 19.48 7.46 -8.26
C LEU A 31 20.72 7.32 -7.37
N ILE A 32 21.70 6.55 -7.77
CA ILE A 32 22.93 6.28 -7.03
C ILE A 32 24.11 6.90 -7.80
N ASN A 33 25.00 7.58 -7.08
CA ASN A 33 26.27 8.06 -7.62
C ASN A 33 26.16 8.82 -8.95
N GLY A 34 25.10 9.61 -9.14
CA GLY A 34 24.90 10.39 -10.36
C GLY A 34 24.45 9.56 -11.58
N GLU A 35 24.01 8.31 -11.39
CA GLU A 35 23.43 7.52 -12.48
C GLU A 35 22.21 8.20 -13.11
N SER A 36 22.03 8.03 -14.40
CA SER A 36 20.80 8.42 -15.09
C SER A 36 19.67 7.43 -14.78
N PRO A 37 18.39 7.79 -15.00
CA PRO A 37 17.26 6.86 -14.88
C PRO A 37 17.45 5.58 -15.72
N LYS A 38 18.05 5.70 -16.90
CA LYS A 38 18.35 4.56 -17.75
C LYS A 38 19.35 3.59 -17.11
N GLU A 39 20.42 4.13 -16.51
CA GLU A 39 21.41 3.33 -15.80
C GLU A 39 20.82 2.68 -14.55
N ALA A 40 19.97 3.41 -13.79
CA ALA A 40 19.26 2.86 -12.64
C ALA A 40 18.37 1.68 -13.03
N TYR A 41 17.57 1.82 -14.09
CA TYR A 41 16.69 0.75 -14.56
C TYR A 41 17.48 -0.44 -15.13
N THR A 42 18.61 -0.17 -15.80
CA THR A 42 19.52 -1.22 -16.27
C THR A 42 20.16 -1.98 -15.09
N ARG A 43 20.64 -1.27 -14.06
CA ARG A 43 21.20 -1.86 -12.85
C ARG A 43 20.21 -2.83 -12.21
N VAL A 44 18.98 -2.39 -12.02
CA VAL A 44 17.92 -3.20 -11.40
C VAL A 44 17.62 -4.44 -12.26
N ALA A 45 17.34 -4.27 -13.55
CA ALA A 45 17.01 -5.38 -14.46
C ALA A 45 18.13 -6.42 -14.54
N LYS A 46 19.38 -5.96 -14.66
CA LYS A 46 20.57 -6.82 -14.71
C LYS A 46 20.77 -7.61 -13.42
N THR A 47 20.61 -6.96 -12.28
CA THR A 47 20.75 -7.61 -10.97
C THR A 47 19.71 -8.70 -10.78
N VAL A 48 18.46 -8.41 -11.08
CA VAL A 48 17.35 -9.37 -10.94
C VAL A 48 17.55 -10.56 -11.88
N ALA A 49 17.89 -10.33 -13.14
CA ALA A 49 18.17 -11.40 -14.11
C ALA A 49 19.36 -12.28 -13.66
N LYS A 50 20.41 -11.68 -13.08
CA LYS A 50 21.55 -12.40 -12.50
C LYS A 50 21.12 -13.27 -11.31
N ARG A 51 20.26 -12.77 -10.41
CA ARG A 51 19.76 -13.53 -9.25
C ARG A 51 18.92 -14.74 -9.63
N LEU A 52 18.25 -14.65 -10.75
CA LEU A 52 17.49 -15.76 -11.35
C LEU A 52 18.36 -16.70 -12.20
N TYR A 53 19.65 -16.43 -12.38
CA TYR A 53 20.50 -17.18 -13.34
C TYR A 53 19.90 -17.20 -14.76
N LYS A 54 19.18 -16.13 -15.15
CA LYS A 54 18.47 -15.96 -16.42
C LYS A 54 18.85 -14.64 -17.10
N PRO A 55 20.11 -14.51 -17.59
CA PRO A 55 20.59 -13.26 -18.19
C PRO A 55 19.76 -12.82 -19.41
N GLU A 56 19.08 -13.74 -20.08
CA GLU A 56 18.18 -13.45 -21.20
C GLU A 56 16.95 -12.62 -20.81
N LEU A 57 16.58 -12.59 -19.51
CA LEU A 57 15.46 -11.80 -19.00
C LEU A 57 15.83 -10.32 -18.76
N GLU A 58 17.10 -9.97 -18.68
CA GLU A 58 17.55 -8.58 -18.42
C GLU A 58 16.86 -7.58 -19.34
N ARG A 59 16.85 -7.88 -20.65
CA ARG A 59 16.23 -7.00 -21.66
C ARG A 59 14.72 -6.85 -21.43
N ARG A 60 14.02 -7.94 -21.19
CA ARG A 60 12.56 -7.91 -21.00
C ARG A 60 12.20 -7.11 -19.77
N PHE A 61 12.91 -7.31 -18.66
CA PHE A 61 12.72 -6.55 -17.43
C PHE A 61 12.97 -5.07 -17.64
N PHE A 62 14.09 -4.71 -18.28
CA PHE A 62 14.37 -3.32 -18.60
C PHE A 62 13.28 -2.70 -19.50
N GLU A 63 12.85 -3.39 -20.56
CA GLU A 63 11.81 -2.89 -21.46
C GLU A 63 10.49 -2.62 -20.76
N HIS A 64 10.06 -3.48 -19.83
CA HIS A 64 8.85 -3.28 -19.04
C HIS A 64 8.93 -2.04 -18.15
N ILE A 65 10.08 -1.81 -17.52
CA ILE A 65 10.31 -0.63 -16.68
C ILE A 65 10.40 0.62 -17.56
N TRP A 66 11.18 0.56 -18.64
CA TRP A 66 11.42 1.71 -19.53
C TRP A 66 10.16 2.20 -20.24
N LYS A 67 9.27 1.30 -20.60
CA LYS A 67 7.96 1.64 -21.18
C LYS A 67 6.98 2.20 -20.14
N GLY A 68 7.34 2.19 -18.86
CA GLY A 68 6.47 2.61 -17.75
C GLY A 68 5.33 1.64 -17.51
N TRP A 69 5.46 0.39 -17.90
CA TRP A 69 4.49 -0.67 -17.68
C TRP A 69 4.61 -1.29 -16.29
N LEU A 70 5.86 -1.55 -15.85
CA LEU A 70 6.21 -2.00 -14.50
C LEU A 70 6.76 -0.83 -13.68
N CYS A 71 6.07 -0.47 -12.63
CA CYS A 71 6.42 0.57 -11.69
C CYS A 71 7.09 -0.06 -10.48
N LEU A 72 8.37 0.21 -10.30
CA LEU A 72 9.16 -0.38 -9.22
C LEU A 72 8.82 0.29 -7.89
N ALA A 73 8.64 -0.51 -6.82
CA ALA A 73 8.58 0.04 -5.47
C ALA A 73 9.88 0.81 -5.14
N SER A 74 9.78 1.84 -4.32
CA SER A 74 10.91 2.70 -3.97
C SER A 74 12.18 1.94 -3.58
N PRO A 75 12.17 0.94 -2.68
CA PRO A 75 13.38 0.21 -2.33
C PRO A 75 13.88 -0.71 -3.44
N VAL A 76 13.00 -1.22 -4.29
CA VAL A 76 13.39 -2.00 -5.46
C VAL A 76 14.22 -1.14 -6.42
N LEU A 77 13.74 0.07 -6.72
CA LEU A 77 14.45 0.99 -7.60
C LEU A 77 15.76 1.49 -6.99
N SER A 78 15.72 1.93 -5.73
CA SER A 78 16.87 2.60 -5.11
C SER A 78 17.97 1.64 -4.65
N ASN A 79 17.64 0.38 -4.25
CA ASN A 79 18.55 -0.47 -3.51
C ASN A 79 18.95 -1.77 -4.23
N THR A 80 18.17 -2.23 -5.24
CA THR A 80 18.52 -3.45 -5.98
C THR A 80 19.83 -3.25 -6.74
N GLY A 81 20.79 -4.18 -6.54
CA GLY A 81 22.10 -4.12 -7.20
C GLY A 81 23.03 -3.03 -6.67
N SER A 82 22.83 -2.57 -5.43
CA SER A 82 23.67 -1.58 -4.76
C SER A 82 23.94 -1.96 -3.32
N ASP A 83 24.94 -1.36 -2.68
CA ASP A 83 25.24 -1.54 -1.25
C ASP A 83 24.42 -0.63 -0.33
N ARG A 84 23.49 0.15 -0.90
CA ARG A 84 22.77 1.22 -0.22
C ARG A 84 21.75 0.76 0.82
N GLY A 85 21.19 -0.44 0.68
CA GLY A 85 20.17 -0.98 1.57
C GLY A 85 19.55 -2.27 1.05
N LEU A 86 18.40 -2.62 1.60
CA LEU A 86 17.65 -3.81 1.19
C LEU A 86 16.60 -3.44 0.12
N PRO A 87 16.33 -4.33 -0.85
CA PRO A 87 15.36 -4.08 -1.91
C PRO A 87 13.90 -4.25 -1.49
N ILE A 88 13.65 -4.52 -0.20
CA ILE A 88 12.34 -4.77 0.39
C ILE A 88 12.10 -3.78 1.53
N SER A 89 10.86 -3.34 1.68
CA SER A 89 10.47 -2.35 2.69
C SER A 89 9.30 -2.76 3.56
N CYS A 90 8.66 -3.90 3.33
CA CYS A 90 7.47 -4.33 4.07
C CYS A 90 7.80 -5.53 4.94
N PHE A 91 7.76 -5.32 6.27
CA PHE A 91 8.10 -6.30 7.29
C PHE A 91 7.00 -6.38 8.35
N GLY A 92 6.90 -7.54 9.00
CA GLY A 92 6.05 -7.71 10.17
C GLY A 92 6.70 -8.63 11.18
N ILE A 93 6.65 -8.22 12.44
CA ILE A 93 7.20 -8.93 13.59
C ILE A 93 6.11 -9.15 14.63
N ASP A 94 6.05 -10.32 15.23
CA ASP A 94 5.15 -10.62 16.35
C ASP A 94 5.95 -10.73 17.64
N VAL A 95 5.43 -10.15 18.72
CA VAL A 95 6.13 -10.01 19.99
C VAL A 95 5.52 -10.95 21.01
N ALA A 96 6.32 -11.91 21.53
CA ALA A 96 5.89 -12.80 22.59
C ALA A 96 5.95 -12.12 23.97
N ASP A 97 5.20 -12.68 24.94
CA ASP A 97 5.08 -12.15 26.29
C ASP A 97 6.30 -12.48 27.17
N SER A 98 7.47 -12.01 26.75
CA SER A 98 8.70 -12.08 27.54
C SER A 98 9.56 -10.85 27.31
N ILE A 99 10.25 -10.38 28.36
CA ILE A 99 11.14 -9.22 28.27
C ILE A 99 12.28 -9.44 27.26
N MET A 100 12.75 -10.68 27.14
CA MET A 100 13.79 -11.04 26.18
C MET A 100 13.30 -10.92 24.75
N ASP A 101 12.10 -11.42 24.45
CA ASP A 101 11.55 -11.31 23.09
C ASP A 101 11.17 -9.86 22.76
N ILE A 102 10.56 -9.14 23.69
CA ILE A 102 10.27 -7.70 23.54
C ILE A 102 11.55 -6.92 23.19
N GLY A 103 12.67 -7.18 23.88
CA GLY A 103 13.97 -6.57 23.60
C GLY A 103 14.54 -6.99 22.24
N ASN A 104 14.52 -8.28 21.92
CA ASN A 104 15.03 -8.82 20.66
C ASN A 104 14.23 -8.30 19.47
N LYS A 105 12.89 -8.24 19.58
CA LYS A 105 12.02 -7.70 18.53
C LYS A 105 12.17 -6.19 18.36
N ASN A 106 12.48 -5.45 19.43
CA ASN A 106 12.84 -4.04 19.31
C ASN A 106 14.17 -3.85 18.54
N LEU A 107 15.17 -4.70 18.80
CA LEU A 107 16.41 -4.69 18.02
C LEU A 107 16.17 -5.06 16.55
N GLU A 108 15.39 -6.10 16.29
CA GLU A 108 15.01 -6.50 14.92
C GLU A 108 14.33 -5.34 14.20
N MET A 109 13.33 -4.68 14.82
CA MET A 109 12.65 -3.50 14.28
C MET A 109 13.64 -2.36 14.00
N MET A 110 14.57 -2.06 14.91
CA MET A 110 15.59 -1.02 14.74
C MET A 110 16.44 -1.26 13.50
N LEU A 111 16.89 -2.50 13.29
CA LEU A 111 17.71 -2.88 12.14
C LEU A 111 16.93 -2.82 10.82
N LEU A 112 15.67 -3.27 10.81
CA LEU A 112 14.78 -3.17 9.64
C LEU A 112 14.52 -1.70 9.28
N ALA A 113 14.19 -0.87 10.28
CA ALA A 113 13.93 0.55 10.11
C ALA A 113 15.14 1.33 9.60
N LYS A 114 16.35 1.02 10.10
CA LYS A 114 17.63 1.58 9.63
C LYS A 114 17.80 1.44 8.11
N HIS A 115 17.30 0.36 7.52
CA HIS A 115 17.37 0.11 6.09
C HIS A 115 16.15 0.64 5.30
N GLY A 116 15.32 1.52 5.92
CA GLY A 116 14.14 2.12 5.31
C GLY A 116 12.92 1.20 5.29
N GLY A 117 12.91 0.15 6.13
CA GLY A 117 11.78 -0.76 6.28
C GLY A 117 10.60 -0.12 7.01
N GLY A 118 9.39 -0.39 6.52
CA GLY A 118 8.14 -0.19 7.26
C GLY A 118 7.78 -1.48 8.01
N VAL A 119 7.62 -1.39 9.33
CA VAL A 119 7.45 -2.57 10.18
C VAL A 119 6.08 -2.58 10.84
N GLY A 120 5.29 -3.64 10.60
CA GLY A 120 4.14 -3.95 11.45
C GLY A 120 4.61 -4.69 12.70
N ILE A 121 4.10 -4.33 13.87
CA ILE A 121 4.44 -4.94 15.16
C ILE A 121 3.17 -5.51 15.77
N GLY A 122 3.11 -6.83 15.96
CA GLY A 122 2.03 -7.51 16.67
C GLY A 122 2.30 -7.57 18.16
N VAL A 123 1.43 -6.98 18.97
CA VAL A 123 1.56 -6.97 20.44
C VAL A 123 0.45 -7.75 21.15
N ASN A 124 -0.27 -8.57 20.39
CA ASN A 124 -1.44 -9.30 20.89
C ASN A 124 -1.13 -10.30 22.01
N MET A 125 0.10 -10.81 22.08
CA MET A 125 0.52 -11.80 23.06
C MET A 125 1.03 -11.18 24.37
N ILE A 126 1.37 -9.89 24.37
CA ILE A 126 1.84 -9.20 25.58
C ILE A 126 0.69 -9.14 26.58
N ARG A 127 0.95 -9.54 27.84
CA ARG A 127 -0.03 -9.53 28.92
C ARG A 127 -0.54 -8.11 29.21
N PRO A 128 -1.82 -7.97 29.58
CA PRO A 128 -2.41 -6.65 29.84
C PRO A 128 -1.92 -6.04 31.17
N ALA A 129 -2.22 -4.76 31.35
CA ALA A 129 -2.02 -4.04 32.59
C ALA A 129 -2.76 -4.76 33.75
N GLY A 130 -2.13 -4.80 34.92
CA GLY A 130 -2.63 -5.49 36.11
C GLY A 130 -2.39 -7.01 36.13
N ALA A 131 -1.94 -7.63 35.04
CA ALA A 131 -1.61 -9.04 35.01
C ALA A 131 -0.37 -9.32 35.88
N LYS A 132 -0.39 -10.43 36.63
CA LYS A 132 0.71 -10.82 37.53
C LYS A 132 1.98 -11.17 36.77
N ILE A 133 3.10 -10.65 37.27
CA ILE A 133 4.45 -11.05 36.86
C ILE A 133 4.98 -12.00 37.91
N THR A 134 5.47 -13.18 37.52
CA THR A 134 5.97 -14.18 38.43
C THR A 134 7.15 -13.63 39.26
N GLY A 135 6.93 -13.52 40.57
CA GLY A 135 7.94 -13.02 41.52
C GLY A 135 8.20 -11.50 41.49
N ASN A 136 7.43 -10.69 40.75
CA ASN A 136 7.76 -9.28 40.55
C ASN A 136 6.54 -8.31 40.37
N GLY A 137 5.45 -8.50 41.09
CA GLY A 137 4.32 -7.57 41.06
C GLY A 137 3.41 -7.74 39.85
N THR A 138 3.00 -6.62 39.23
CA THR A 138 2.03 -6.55 38.12
C THR A 138 2.60 -5.82 36.90
N SER A 139 2.11 -6.20 35.72
CA SER A 139 2.43 -5.58 34.43
C SER A 139 1.75 -4.22 34.27
N ASP A 140 2.43 -3.28 33.62
CA ASP A 140 1.85 -2.01 33.13
C ASP A 140 1.23 -2.13 31.72
N GLY A 141 1.18 -3.33 31.17
CA GLY A 141 0.55 -3.66 29.89
C GLY A 141 1.37 -3.31 28.65
N VAL A 142 0.66 -3.12 27.55
CA VAL A 142 1.25 -2.92 26.20
C VAL A 142 1.76 -1.50 25.99
N VAL A 143 1.13 -0.48 26.57
CA VAL A 143 1.37 0.93 26.26
C VAL A 143 2.80 1.40 26.54
N PRO A 144 3.47 1.01 27.66
CA PRO A 144 4.87 1.37 27.89
C PRO A 144 5.83 0.81 26.81
N PHE A 145 5.56 -0.39 26.30
CA PHE A 145 6.36 -0.96 25.20
C PHE A 145 6.12 -0.24 23.87
N CYS A 146 4.90 0.24 23.61
CA CYS A 146 4.64 1.13 22.48
C CYS A 146 5.53 2.38 22.54
N LYS A 147 5.75 2.95 23.71
CA LYS A 147 6.65 4.10 23.90
C LYS A 147 8.12 3.77 23.56
N VAL A 148 8.57 2.57 23.90
CA VAL A 148 9.93 2.10 23.52
C VAL A 148 10.04 2.02 22.00
N TYR A 149 9.06 1.40 21.33
CA TYR A 149 9.04 1.29 19.86
C TYR A 149 8.97 2.67 19.19
N ASP A 150 8.15 3.59 19.70
CA ASP A 150 8.06 4.97 19.22
C ASP A 150 9.42 5.68 19.26
N SER A 151 10.10 5.62 20.39
CA SER A 151 11.41 6.23 20.58
C SER A 151 12.49 5.57 19.70
N THR A 152 12.41 4.26 19.50
CA THR A 152 13.34 3.53 18.63
C THR A 152 13.17 3.94 17.17
N ILE A 153 11.95 4.01 16.67
CA ILE A 153 11.67 4.46 15.29
C ILE A 153 12.17 5.89 15.09
N LEU A 154 11.90 6.77 16.04
CA LEU A 154 12.37 8.15 16.00
C LEU A 154 13.89 8.24 15.92
N ALA A 155 14.60 7.47 16.75
CA ALA A 155 16.06 7.45 16.82
C ALA A 155 16.72 6.90 15.54
N THR A 156 16.06 5.95 14.85
CA THR A 156 16.60 5.31 13.64
C THR A 156 16.36 6.10 12.35
N ASN A 157 15.56 7.16 12.40
CA ASN A 157 15.23 8.01 11.25
C ASN A 157 16.33 8.99 10.86
N GLN A 158 17.59 8.54 10.78
CA GLN A 158 18.74 9.38 10.47
C GLN A 158 19.16 9.29 9.00
N GLY A 159 18.77 10.28 8.19
CA GLY A 159 19.42 10.58 6.91
C GLY A 159 19.19 9.62 5.73
N SER A 160 18.25 8.68 5.79
CA SER A 160 17.95 7.81 4.66
C SER A 160 16.98 8.45 3.67
N VAL A 161 17.02 8.00 2.41
CA VAL A 161 16.08 8.40 1.35
C VAL A 161 14.64 8.06 1.70
N ARG A 162 14.44 6.99 2.44
CA ARG A 162 13.18 6.52 2.99
C ARG A 162 13.34 6.36 4.50
N ARG A 163 12.49 7.04 5.26
CA ARG A 163 12.47 6.92 6.71
C ARG A 163 11.85 5.60 7.12
N GLY A 164 12.41 4.95 8.15
CA GLY A 164 11.77 3.84 8.81
C GLY A 164 10.47 4.31 9.49
N ALA A 165 9.46 3.45 9.50
CA ALA A 165 8.22 3.72 10.19
C ALA A 165 7.63 2.41 10.73
N ALA A 166 6.78 2.48 11.76
CA ALA A 166 6.16 1.31 12.35
C ALA A 166 4.68 1.50 12.65
N SER A 167 3.94 0.40 12.61
CA SER A 167 2.56 0.34 13.10
C SER A 167 2.42 -0.74 14.17
N VAL A 168 1.66 -0.47 15.22
CA VAL A 168 1.34 -1.43 16.27
C VAL A 168 -0.03 -2.03 16.02
N ASN A 169 -0.08 -3.37 16.00
CA ASN A 169 -1.28 -4.16 15.76
C ASN A 169 -1.75 -4.80 17.07
N ILE A 170 -2.99 -4.51 17.50
CA ILE A 170 -3.59 -5.08 18.70
C ILE A 170 -5.00 -5.57 18.44
N ASN A 171 -5.39 -6.67 19.10
CA ASN A 171 -6.75 -7.18 19.03
C ASN A 171 -7.74 -6.23 19.71
N VAL A 172 -8.84 -5.95 19.06
CA VAL A 172 -9.93 -5.14 19.60
C VAL A 172 -10.48 -5.67 20.93
N GLU A 173 -10.36 -6.97 21.18
CA GLU A 173 -10.77 -7.62 22.45
C GLU A 173 -9.64 -7.64 23.52
N HIS A 174 -8.45 -7.07 23.25
CA HIS A 174 -7.38 -6.96 24.25
C HIS A 174 -7.80 -6.01 25.38
N PRO A 175 -7.51 -6.32 26.66
CA PRO A 175 -7.89 -5.46 27.79
C PRO A 175 -7.34 -4.03 27.67
N ASP A 176 -6.10 -3.85 27.20
CA ASP A 176 -5.46 -2.54 27.05
C ASP A 176 -5.89 -1.78 25.78
N PHE A 177 -6.83 -2.31 24.99
CA PHE A 177 -7.23 -1.72 23.72
C PHE A 177 -7.72 -0.27 23.85
N ASP A 178 -8.51 0.02 24.88
CA ASP A 178 -9.09 1.36 25.08
C ASP A 178 -7.98 2.40 25.37
N GLU A 179 -6.99 2.06 26.20
CA GLU A 179 -5.85 2.94 26.46
C GLU A 179 -4.95 3.06 25.21
N TRP A 180 -4.70 1.94 24.54
CA TRP A 180 -3.91 1.93 23.31
C TRP A 180 -4.54 2.82 22.22
N LEU A 181 -5.84 2.99 22.15
CA LEU A 181 -6.48 3.92 21.20
C LEU A 181 -6.04 5.38 21.41
N GLU A 182 -5.64 5.76 22.62
CA GLU A 182 -5.30 7.13 22.98
C GLU A 182 -3.82 7.48 22.77
N ILE A 183 -2.92 6.50 22.53
CA ILE A 183 -1.46 6.72 22.54
C ILE A 183 -0.97 7.77 21.53
N ARG A 184 -1.74 8.05 20.47
CA ARG A 184 -1.41 9.07 19.46
C ARG A 184 -2.00 10.45 19.74
N GLU A 185 -2.72 10.64 20.81
CA GLU A 185 -3.20 11.97 21.18
C GLU A 185 -2.11 12.75 21.91
N PRO A 186 -1.81 13.99 21.47
CA PRO A 186 -0.77 14.84 22.09
C PRO A 186 -1.30 15.50 23.39
N LYS A 187 -1.83 14.69 24.31
CA LYS A 187 -2.38 15.11 25.61
C LYS A 187 -2.15 14.05 26.67
N GLY A 188 -2.18 14.45 27.95
CA GLY A 188 -1.98 13.55 29.10
C GLY A 188 -0.51 13.25 29.36
N ASP A 189 -0.20 12.08 29.93
CA ASP A 189 1.16 11.67 30.29
C ASP A 189 2.00 11.38 29.04
N VAL A 190 3.08 12.14 28.86
CA VAL A 190 4.03 11.99 27.74
C VAL A 190 4.66 10.59 27.67
N ASN A 191 4.82 9.91 28.81
CA ASN A 191 5.37 8.56 28.86
C ASN A 191 4.42 7.50 28.30
N ARG A 192 3.15 7.84 28.16
CA ARG A 192 2.11 6.97 27.58
C ARG A 192 1.68 7.40 26.17
N GLN A 193 2.41 8.34 25.56
CA GLN A 193 2.19 8.82 24.19
C GLN A 193 3.18 8.19 23.22
N SER A 194 2.70 7.85 22.02
CA SER A 194 3.48 7.26 20.92
C SER A 194 3.05 7.89 19.60
N LEU A 195 3.43 9.16 19.38
CA LEU A 195 2.94 9.99 18.27
C LEU A 195 3.47 9.56 16.89
N ASN A 196 4.60 8.84 16.85
CA ASN A 196 5.26 8.42 15.60
C ASN A 196 4.90 6.98 15.19
N LEU A 197 4.16 6.24 16.04
CA LEU A 197 3.66 4.92 15.70
C LEU A 197 2.28 5.02 15.06
N HIS A 198 2.08 4.31 13.98
CA HIS A 198 0.75 4.08 13.43
C HIS A 198 0.03 2.95 14.20
N GLN A 199 -1.27 2.91 14.08
CA GLN A 199 -2.11 1.98 14.83
C GLN A 199 -2.94 1.10 13.89
N CYS A 200 -3.04 -0.21 14.20
CA CYS A 200 -3.91 -1.14 13.49
C CYS A 200 -4.73 -1.97 14.48
N ALA A 201 -6.05 -1.88 14.42
CA ALA A 201 -6.97 -2.70 15.20
C ALA A 201 -7.23 -4.04 14.50
N VAL A 202 -6.92 -5.14 15.17
CA VAL A 202 -7.17 -6.49 14.67
C VAL A 202 -8.55 -6.94 15.12
N VAL A 203 -9.47 -7.16 14.18
CA VAL A 203 -10.88 -7.45 14.44
C VAL A 203 -11.21 -8.87 14.00
N GLY A 204 -11.59 -9.72 14.95
CA GLY A 204 -11.98 -11.11 14.69
C GLY A 204 -13.46 -11.25 14.32
N ASP A 205 -13.82 -12.35 13.61
CA ASP A 205 -15.21 -12.64 13.21
C ASP A 205 -16.13 -12.81 14.42
N LYS A 206 -15.62 -13.34 15.54
CA LYS A 206 -16.41 -13.46 16.77
C LYS A 206 -16.88 -12.11 17.28
N PHE A 207 -15.99 -11.12 17.28
CA PHE A 207 -16.31 -9.74 17.65
C PHE A 207 -17.33 -9.13 16.67
N MET A 208 -17.13 -9.29 15.37
CA MET A 208 -18.05 -8.74 14.36
C MET A 208 -19.45 -9.35 14.46
N ARG A 209 -19.55 -10.66 14.73
CA ARG A 209 -20.85 -11.32 14.96
C ARG A 209 -21.55 -10.84 16.24
N LYS A 210 -20.82 -10.61 17.34
CA LYS A 210 -21.37 -9.98 18.56
C LYS A 210 -21.89 -8.58 18.25
N LEU A 211 -21.12 -7.79 17.50
CA LEU A 211 -21.50 -6.44 17.08
C LEU A 211 -22.82 -6.45 16.29
N GLU A 212 -22.97 -7.35 15.30
CA GLU A 212 -24.21 -7.50 14.53
C GLU A 212 -25.40 -7.98 15.40
N ALA A 213 -25.13 -8.89 16.34
CA ALA A 213 -26.14 -9.37 17.29
C ALA A 213 -26.57 -8.31 18.31
N GLY A 214 -25.89 -7.15 18.32
CA GLY A 214 -26.27 -6.04 19.19
C GLY A 214 -25.65 -6.07 20.58
N ASP A 215 -24.61 -6.87 20.81
CA ASP A 215 -23.88 -6.94 22.06
C ASP A 215 -23.41 -5.53 22.50
N PRO A 216 -23.78 -5.07 23.72
CA PRO A 216 -23.49 -3.71 24.17
C PRO A 216 -21.99 -3.39 24.23
N ASP A 217 -21.17 -4.32 24.72
CA ASP A 217 -19.74 -4.12 24.89
C ASP A 217 -19.04 -4.03 23.52
N ALA A 218 -19.43 -4.91 22.58
CA ALA A 218 -18.93 -4.87 21.22
C ALA A 218 -19.32 -3.55 20.51
N ARG A 219 -20.56 -3.09 20.69
CA ARG A 219 -21.04 -1.81 20.14
C ARG A 219 -20.30 -0.61 20.73
N GLN A 220 -20.08 -0.59 22.04
CA GLN A 220 -19.35 0.48 22.70
C GLN A 220 -17.91 0.55 22.17
N ARG A 221 -17.20 -0.57 22.15
CA ARG A 221 -15.82 -0.64 21.71
C ARG A 221 -15.65 -0.30 20.23
N TRP A 222 -16.56 -0.79 19.39
CA TRP A 222 -16.61 -0.44 17.96
C TRP A 222 -16.90 1.05 17.76
N GLY A 223 -17.81 1.62 18.53
CA GLY A 223 -18.11 3.06 18.51
C GLY A 223 -16.90 3.91 18.83
N LYS A 224 -16.14 3.57 19.88
CA LYS A 224 -14.87 4.24 20.23
C LYS A 224 -13.85 4.14 19.08
N LEU A 225 -13.69 2.95 18.49
CA LEU A 225 -12.79 2.73 17.35
C LEU A 225 -13.16 3.65 16.18
N LEU A 226 -14.43 3.69 15.75
CA LEU A 226 -14.85 4.53 14.63
C LEU A 226 -14.75 6.02 14.94
N GLN A 227 -15.05 6.43 16.18
CA GLN A 227 -14.86 7.81 16.63
C GLN A 227 -13.39 8.23 16.54
N LYS A 228 -12.46 7.37 16.98
CA LYS A 228 -11.02 7.60 16.87
C LYS A 228 -10.59 7.69 15.41
N ARG A 229 -11.03 6.77 14.55
CA ARG A 229 -10.76 6.81 13.11
C ARG A 229 -11.25 8.11 12.48
N LYS A 230 -12.44 8.59 12.85
CA LYS A 230 -12.97 9.88 12.35
C LYS A 230 -12.09 11.06 12.79
N ALA A 231 -11.62 11.05 14.02
CA ALA A 231 -10.84 12.14 14.60
C ALA A 231 -9.38 12.18 14.07
N THR A 232 -8.73 11.03 13.94
CA THR A 232 -7.28 10.93 13.66
C THR A 232 -6.93 10.34 12.30
N GLY A 233 -7.88 9.69 11.62
CA GLY A 233 -7.64 8.88 10.42
C GLY A 233 -7.25 7.43 10.72
N GLU A 234 -6.91 7.11 11.95
CA GLU A 234 -6.47 5.80 12.46
C GLU A 234 -7.31 5.38 13.67
N PRO A 235 -7.21 4.11 14.13
CA PRO A 235 -6.36 3.03 13.63
C PRO A 235 -6.82 2.45 12.29
N TYR A 236 -5.91 1.78 11.56
CA TYR A 236 -6.27 0.88 10.47
C TYR A 236 -7.09 -0.29 11.01
N ILE A 237 -7.72 -1.06 10.15
CA ILE A 237 -8.47 -2.25 10.56
C ILE A 237 -7.98 -3.46 9.77
N LEU A 238 -7.64 -4.54 10.47
CA LEU A 238 -7.45 -5.87 9.92
C LEU A 238 -8.64 -6.74 10.29
N PHE A 239 -9.45 -7.13 9.32
CA PHE A 239 -10.49 -8.15 9.50
C PHE A 239 -9.85 -9.55 9.47
N LYS A 240 -9.36 -9.97 10.63
CA LYS A 240 -8.59 -11.22 10.80
C LYS A 240 -9.35 -12.46 10.31
N GLY A 241 -10.67 -12.49 10.50
CA GLY A 241 -11.52 -13.59 10.04
C GLY A 241 -11.53 -13.71 8.52
N ASN A 242 -11.84 -12.62 7.80
CA ASN A 242 -11.82 -12.57 6.34
C ASN A 242 -10.44 -12.96 5.80
N THR A 243 -9.38 -12.46 6.42
CA THR A 243 -8.01 -12.73 6.02
C THR A 243 -7.68 -14.22 6.11
N ASN A 244 -7.90 -14.85 7.26
CA ASN A 244 -7.56 -16.26 7.45
C ASN A 244 -8.49 -17.23 6.70
N LYS A 245 -9.75 -16.85 6.47
CA LYS A 245 -10.68 -17.63 5.64
C LYS A 245 -10.21 -17.69 4.19
N ALA A 246 -9.67 -16.60 3.67
CA ALA A 246 -9.20 -16.46 2.30
C ALA A 246 -7.71 -16.80 2.11
N ASN A 247 -7.06 -17.43 3.10
CA ASN A 247 -5.67 -17.85 2.97
C ASN A 247 -5.48 -18.80 1.78
N PRO A 248 -4.36 -18.70 1.04
CA PRO A 248 -3.98 -19.63 0.00
C PRO A 248 -3.78 -21.07 0.54
N ASP A 249 -3.81 -22.06 -0.36
CA ASP A 249 -3.65 -23.46 0.01
C ASP A 249 -2.31 -23.74 0.72
N ALA A 250 -1.24 -23.09 0.31
CA ALA A 250 0.04 -23.14 1.00
C ALA A 250 -0.06 -22.82 2.51
N TYR A 251 -0.87 -21.84 2.88
CA TYR A 251 -1.10 -21.49 4.28
C TYR A 251 -2.04 -22.46 4.99
N LYS A 252 -3.11 -22.90 4.30
CA LYS A 252 -4.05 -23.89 4.87
C LYS A 252 -3.36 -25.22 5.16
N SER A 253 -2.56 -25.73 4.23
CA SER A 253 -1.84 -27.01 4.35
C SER A 253 -0.81 -26.99 5.48
N ASN A 254 -0.19 -25.85 5.74
CA ASN A 254 0.80 -25.66 6.81
C ASN A 254 0.19 -25.08 8.11
N SER A 255 -1.13 -24.93 8.20
CA SER A 255 -1.84 -24.32 9.36
C SER A 255 -1.33 -22.92 9.73
N LEU A 256 -0.78 -22.17 8.78
CA LEU A 256 -0.26 -20.83 8.99
C LEU A 256 -1.40 -19.82 9.18
N LYS A 257 -1.25 -18.92 10.13
CA LYS A 257 -2.26 -17.90 10.47
C LYS A 257 -1.69 -16.51 10.38
N VAL A 258 -2.57 -15.57 9.99
CA VAL A 258 -2.29 -14.14 9.98
C VAL A 258 -2.82 -13.54 11.29
N HIS A 259 -1.96 -12.78 11.98
CA HIS A 259 -2.26 -12.15 13.26
C HIS A 259 -2.18 -10.63 13.20
N MET A 260 -1.53 -10.10 12.20
CA MET A 260 -1.23 -8.68 12.04
C MET A 260 -1.01 -8.33 10.56
N THR A 261 -0.81 -7.07 10.27
CA THR A 261 -0.48 -6.57 8.93
C THR A 261 0.75 -5.65 8.98
N ASN A 262 1.32 -5.35 7.80
CA ASN A 262 2.36 -4.34 7.67
C ASN A 262 1.81 -2.92 7.92
N ILE A 263 2.70 -1.95 7.90
CA ILE A 263 2.36 -0.54 8.15
C ILE A 263 1.35 0.05 7.15
N CYS A 264 1.31 -0.45 5.91
CA CYS A 264 0.39 0.06 4.87
C CYS A 264 -0.86 -0.81 4.69
N SER A 265 -1.04 -1.85 5.50
CA SER A 265 -2.20 -2.75 5.56
C SER A 265 -2.41 -3.68 4.36
N GLU A 266 -1.56 -3.67 3.32
CA GLU A 266 -1.72 -4.56 2.15
C GLU A 266 -1.07 -5.93 2.33
N ILE A 267 -0.13 -6.10 3.29
CA ILE A 267 0.58 -7.36 3.51
C ILE A 267 0.00 -8.07 4.71
N VAL A 268 -0.54 -9.26 4.46
CA VAL A 268 -1.18 -10.11 5.46
C VAL A 268 -0.57 -11.50 5.40
N LEU A 269 0.56 -11.65 6.06
CA LEU A 269 1.37 -12.86 6.08
C LEU A 269 1.51 -13.42 7.50
N HIS A 270 1.95 -14.67 7.59
CA HIS A 270 2.18 -15.35 8.86
C HIS A 270 3.37 -14.77 9.59
N THR A 271 3.23 -14.64 10.91
CA THR A 271 4.27 -14.30 11.86
C THR A 271 4.15 -15.20 13.09
N ASP A 272 5.30 -15.50 13.70
CA ASP A 272 5.41 -16.11 15.03
C ASP A 272 6.74 -15.68 15.69
N GLU A 273 7.10 -16.27 16.81
CA GLU A 273 8.35 -15.95 17.52
C GLU A 273 9.60 -16.07 16.66
N THR A 274 9.58 -16.98 15.66
CA THR A 274 10.71 -17.34 14.82
C THR A 274 10.58 -16.91 13.37
N HIS A 275 9.43 -16.39 12.95
CA HIS A 275 9.15 -15.96 11.60
C HIS A 275 8.64 -14.52 11.59
N SER A 276 9.42 -13.64 10.99
CA SER A 276 9.00 -12.27 10.67
C SER A 276 8.72 -12.18 9.18
N PHE A 277 7.54 -11.75 8.79
CA PHE A 277 7.22 -11.72 7.37
C PHE A 277 7.95 -10.62 6.62
N VAL A 278 8.16 -10.87 5.35
CA VAL A 278 8.69 -9.93 4.37
C VAL A 278 7.94 -10.09 3.06
N CYS A 279 7.67 -8.98 2.37
CA CYS A 279 7.02 -9.00 1.07
C CYS A 279 7.69 -8.04 0.09
N CYS A 280 7.90 -8.54 -1.11
CA CYS A 280 8.46 -7.79 -2.24
C CYS A 280 7.33 -7.23 -3.09
N LEU A 281 7.32 -5.90 -3.29
CA LEU A 281 6.25 -5.18 -3.97
C LEU A 281 6.74 -4.51 -5.26
N SER A 282 5.88 -4.46 -6.26
CA SER A 282 5.89 -3.54 -7.40
C SER A 282 4.48 -3.48 -8.01
N SER A 283 4.24 -2.59 -8.97
CA SER A 283 2.91 -2.39 -9.51
C SER A 283 2.91 -2.32 -11.03
N VAL A 284 1.88 -2.88 -11.68
CA VAL A 284 1.64 -2.65 -13.11
C VAL A 284 0.85 -1.36 -13.31
N ASN A 285 1.21 -0.62 -14.34
CA ASN A 285 0.62 0.69 -14.66
C ASN A 285 -0.65 0.52 -15.50
N LEU A 286 -1.79 0.79 -14.90
CA LEU A 286 -3.09 0.68 -15.57
C LEU A 286 -3.36 1.80 -16.58
N ASP A 287 -2.73 2.97 -16.45
CA ASP A 287 -2.78 4.01 -17.51
C ASP A 287 -2.27 3.48 -18.86
N LYS A 288 -1.38 2.49 -18.81
CA LYS A 288 -0.78 1.79 -19.95
C LYS A 288 -1.43 0.44 -20.27
N TYR A 289 -2.62 0.14 -19.70
CA TYR A 289 -3.27 -1.17 -19.82
C TYR A 289 -3.39 -1.65 -21.26
N ASP A 290 -3.83 -0.79 -22.17
CA ASP A 290 -4.02 -1.15 -23.59
C ASP A 290 -2.71 -1.48 -24.31
N GLU A 291 -1.57 -0.95 -23.85
CA GLU A 291 -0.26 -1.23 -24.40
C GLU A 291 0.26 -2.60 -23.97
N TRP A 292 -0.02 -3.02 -22.74
CA TRP A 292 0.56 -4.24 -22.16
C TRP A 292 -0.40 -5.42 -21.98
N LYS A 293 -1.70 -5.22 -22.05
CA LYS A 293 -2.71 -6.27 -21.75
C LYS A 293 -2.53 -7.58 -22.56
N ASN A 294 -1.89 -7.54 -23.73
CA ASN A 294 -1.64 -8.70 -24.58
C ASN A 294 -0.14 -9.07 -24.64
N THR A 295 0.64 -8.67 -23.63
CA THR A 295 2.06 -9.00 -23.48
C THR A 295 2.29 -9.93 -22.29
N ASN A 296 3.53 -10.35 -22.09
CA ASN A 296 3.92 -11.14 -20.93
C ASN A 296 4.24 -10.28 -19.68
N LEU A 297 3.86 -9.00 -19.64
CA LEU A 297 4.21 -8.11 -18.53
C LEU A 297 3.93 -8.71 -17.16
N VAL A 298 2.70 -9.16 -16.93
CA VAL A 298 2.26 -9.68 -15.61
C VAL A 298 3.03 -10.94 -15.24
N TYR A 299 3.20 -11.85 -16.19
CA TYR A 299 4.00 -13.07 -16.03
C TYR A 299 5.45 -12.74 -15.68
N ASP A 300 6.10 -11.87 -16.44
CA ASP A 300 7.48 -11.45 -16.23
C ASP A 300 7.67 -10.68 -14.91
N SER A 301 6.63 -9.96 -14.47
CA SER A 301 6.66 -9.22 -13.19
C SER A 301 6.79 -10.15 -11.98
N ILE A 302 6.21 -11.35 -12.03
CA ILE A 302 6.36 -12.34 -10.96
C ILE A 302 7.77 -12.91 -10.95
N TRP A 303 8.34 -13.24 -12.11
CA TRP A 303 9.75 -13.62 -12.21
C TRP A 303 10.66 -12.52 -11.68
N PHE A 304 10.39 -11.28 -12.07
CA PHE A 304 11.14 -10.13 -11.59
C PHE A 304 11.08 -10.00 -10.05
N LEU A 305 9.90 -10.09 -9.46
CA LEU A 305 9.75 -9.97 -7.99
C LEU A 305 10.38 -11.14 -7.23
N ASP A 306 10.33 -12.37 -7.76
CA ASP A 306 11.02 -13.52 -7.16
C ASP A 306 12.55 -13.32 -7.18
N GLY A 307 13.09 -12.72 -8.24
CA GLY A 307 14.51 -12.36 -8.31
C GLY A 307 14.90 -11.20 -7.38
N VAL A 308 14.02 -10.23 -7.15
CA VAL A 308 14.22 -9.18 -6.13
C VAL A 308 14.21 -9.78 -4.72
N LEU A 309 13.32 -10.74 -4.46
CA LEU A 309 13.30 -11.45 -3.18
C LEU A 309 14.57 -12.26 -2.98
N GLU A 310 15.12 -12.89 -4.03
CA GLU A 310 16.41 -13.56 -3.97
C GLU A 310 17.56 -12.60 -3.64
N GLU A 311 17.56 -11.40 -4.22
CA GLU A 311 18.52 -10.33 -3.88
C GLU A 311 18.42 -9.97 -2.39
N PHE A 312 17.21 -9.90 -1.82
CA PHE A 312 17.02 -9.68 -0.38
C PHE A 312 17.61 -10.81 0.44
N ILE A 313 17.27 -12.08 0.13
CA ILE A 313 17.75 -13.25 0.86
C ILE A 313 19.28 -13.25 0.91
N GLN A 314 19.93 -13.07 -0.24
CA GLN A 314 21.39 -13.08 -0.32
C GLN A 314 22.05 -11.91 0.41
N LYS A 315 21.43 -10.73 0.42
CA LYS A 315 21.95 -9.57 1.16
C LYS A 315 21.75 -9.67 2.67
N ALA A 316 20.65 -10.29 3.10
CA ALA A 316 20.27 -10.35 4.52
C ALA A 316 20.77 -11.60 5.23
N LYS A 317 21.01 -12.68 4.50
CA LYS A 317 21.46 -13.98 5.07
C LYS A 317 22.76 -13.84 5.84
N GLY A 318 22.77 -14.36 7.07
CA GLY A 318 23.91 -14.29 7.98
C GLY A 318 24.11 -12.94 8.68
N ARG A 319 23.21 -11.98 8.49
CA ARG A 319 23.24 -10.71 9.25
C ARG A 319 22.38 -10.82 10.50
N VAL A 320 22.92 -10.37 11.62
CA VAL A 320 22.20 -10.32 12.91
C VAL A 320 20.94 -9.47 12.79
N GLY A 321 19.81 -10.01 13.28
CA GLY A 321 18.51 -9.36 13.29
C GLY A 321 17.70 -9.52 12.00
N PHE A 322 18.17 -10.31 11.03
CA PHE A 322 17.42 -10.63 9.81
C PHE A 322 17.06 -12.11 9.69
N GLU A 323 17.43 -12.92 10.67
CA GLU A 323 17.28 -14.38 10.63
C GLU A 323 15.81 -14.80 10.43
N ASN A 324 14.89 -14.17 11.17
CA ASN A 324 13.46 -14.48 11.09
C ASN A 324 12.87 -14.06 9.74
N SER A 325 13.27 -12.89 9.22
CA SER A 325 12.82 -12.37 7.92
C SER A 325 13.37 -13.23 6.77
N VAL A 326 14.64 -13.65 6.83
CA VAL A 326 15.25 -14.55 5.84
C VAL A 326 14.56 -15.91 5.86
N ARG A 327 14.30 -16.46 7.05
CA ARG A 327 13.60 -17.75 7.21
C ARG A 327 12.21 -17.73 6.57
N SER A 328 11.45 -16.67 6.80
CA SER A 328 10.13 -16.50 6.15
C SER A 328 10.24 -16.35 4.65
N ALA A 329 11.22 -15.56 4.18
CA ALA A 329 11.48 -15.37 2.76
C ALA A 329 11.85 -16.69 2.05
N GLU A 330 12.72 -17.49 2.64
CA GLU A 330 13.13 -18.80 2.09
C GLU A 330 11.99 -19.81 2.07
N LYS A 331 11.17 -19.87 3.15
CA LYS A 331 10.10 -20.85 3.28
C LYS A 331 8.85 -20.54 2.46
N GLY A 332 8.52 -19.26 2.28
CA GLY A 332 7.24 -18.86 1.69
C GLY A 332 7.35 -18.10 0.37
N ARG A 333 8.44 -17.39 0.14
CA ARG A 333 8.69 -16.56 -1.05
C ARG A 333 7.49 -15.69 -1.43
N ALA A 334 6.87 -15.02 -0.45
CA ALA A 334 5.69 -14.20 -0.68
C ALA A 334 6.00 -12.95 -1.51
N LEU A 335 5.16 -12.67 -2.50
CA LEU A 335 5.23 -11.54 -3.41
C LEU A 335 3.95 -10.71 -3.33
N GLY A 336 4.02 -9.46 -3.79
CA GLY A 336 2.90 -8.54 -3.84
C GLY A 336 2.90 -7.71 -5.12
N LEU A 337 2.51 -8.30 -6.26
CA LEU A 337 2.27 -7.52 -7.46
C LEU A 337 0.94 -6.77 -7.32
N GLY A 338 1.01 -5.44 -7.36
CA GLY A 338 -0.14 -4.55 -7.30
C GLY A 338 -0.41 -3.83 -8.61
N VAL A 339 -1.22 -2.78 -8.51
CA VAL A 339 -1.55 -1.90 -9.63
C VAL A 339 -1.40 -0.44 -9.21
N VAL A 340 -1.22 0.45 -10.19
CA VAL A 340 -1.23 1.91 -10.03
C VAL A 340 -2.02 2.52 -11.17
N GLY A 341 -2.72 3.65 -10.93
CA GLY A 341 -3.42 4.38 -11.99
C GLY A 341 -4.84 3.89 -12.27
N TRP A 342 -5.52 3.26 -11.30
CA TRP A 342 -6.89 2.77 -11.51
C TRP A 342 -7.87 3.86 -11.91
N HIS A 343 -7.97 4.96 -11.14
CA HIS A 343 -8.89 6.05 -11.47
C HIS A 343 -8.50 6.74 -12.78
N THR A 344 -7.19 6.89 -13.04
CA THR A 344 -6.70 7.42 -14.32
C THR A 344 -7.15 6.56 -15.51
N LEU A 345 -7.10 5.22 -15.39
CA LEU A 345 -7.62 4.31 -16.42
C LEU A 345 -9.12 4.50 -16.66
N LEU A 346 -9.92 4.59 -15.59
CA LEU A 346 -11.36 4.81 -15.71
C LEU A 346 -11.65 6.14 -16.43
N GLN A 347 -11.02 7.24 -15.99
CA GLN A 347 -11.18 8.57 -16.57
C GLN A 347 -10.76 8.61 -18.04
N LYS A 348 -9.66 7.97 -18.40
CA LYS A 348 -9.18 7.83 -19.78
C LYS A 348 -10.21 7.15 -20.69
N ASN A 349 -10.97 6.20 -20.14
CA ASN A 349 -12.02 5.47 -20.86
C ASN A 349 -13.42 6.12 -20.73
N GLY A 350 -13.54 7.28 -20.09
CA GLY A 350 -14.83 7.93 -19.85
C GLY A 350 -15.77 7.15 -18.95
N ILE A 351 -15.22 6.39 -17.99
CA ILE A 351 -15.97 5.55 -17.04
C ILE A 351 -15.97 6.25 -15.69
N ALA A 352 -17.15 6.49 -15.13
CA ALA A 352 -17.27 6.94 -13.74
C ALA A 352 -16.73 5.89 -12.78
N PHE A 353 -16.18 6.33 -11.64
CA PHE A 353 -15.70 5.42 -10.61
C PHE A 353 -16.85 4.57 -10.03
N GLU A 354 -18.04 5.14 -9.96
CA GLU A 354 -19.26 4.50 -9.48
C GLU A 354 -19.95 3.73 -10.62
N GLY A 355 -20.58 2.60 -10.27
CA GLY A 355 -21.46 1.90 -11.20
C GLY A 355 -20.87 0.64 -11.84
N LEU A 356 -21.70 0.01 -12.68
CA LEU A 356 -21.44 -1.34 -13.20
C LEU A 356 -20.24 -1.43 -14.14
N LEU A 357 -19.99 -0.39 -14.96
CA LEU A 357 -18.86 -0.41 -15.91
C LEU A 357 -17.52 -0.52 -15.19
N ALA A 358 -17.33 0.22 -14.09
CA ALA A 358 -16.12 0.13 -13.28
C ALA A 358 -15.99 -1.25 -12.59
N GLN A 359 -17.10 -1.85 -12.16
CA GLN A 359 -17.11 -3.21 -11.61
C GLN A 359 -16.75 -4.26 -12.66
N PHE A 360 -17.29 -4.18 -13.88
CA PHE A 360 -16.91 -5.07 -14.99
C PHE A 360 -15.43 -4.93 -15.33
N LYS A 361 -14.94 -3.70 -15.39
CA LYS A 361 -13.52 -3.42 -15.67
C LYS A 361 -12.61 -3.97 -14.55
N THR A 362 -13.08 -3.93 -13.30
CA THR A 362 -12.38 -4.57 -12.16
C THR A 362 -12.24 -6.08 -12.39
N ARG A 363 -13.34 -6.77 -12.71
CA ARG A 363 -13.29 -8.22 -12.97
C ARG A 363 -12.39 -8.56 -14.17
N GLU A 364 -12.53 -7.84 -15.28
CA GLU A 364 -11.72 -8.05 -16.49
C GLU A 364 -10.22 -8.01 -16.18
N ILE A 365 -9.77 -6.95 -15.53
CA ILE A 365 -8.34 -6.71 -15.32
C ILE A 365 -7.77 -7.64 -14.24
N PHE A 366 -8.45 -7.74 -13.10
CA PHE A 366 -7.90 -8.48 -11.96
C PHE A 366 -7.99 -10.00 -12.13
N SER A 367 -8.98 -10.52 -12.87
CA SER A 367 -8.99 -11.94 -13.24
C SER A 367 -7.79 -12.30 -14.13
N LYS A 368 -7.46 -11.44 -15.10
CA LYS A 368 -6.30 -11.64 -15.97
C LYS A 368 -4.98 -11.59 -15.16
N ILE A 369 -4.84 -10.60 -14.28
CA ILE A 369 -3.67 -10.50 -13.39
C ILE A 369 -3.54 -11.78 -12.54
N LYS A 370 -4.63 -12.29 -11.98
CA LYS A 370 -4.64 -13.52 -11.19
C LYS A 370 -4.12 -14.71 -12.02
N ILE A 371 -4.70 -14.96 -13.18
CA ILE A 371 -4.33 -16.09 -14.06
C ILE A 371 -2.84 -16.02 -14.42
N GLU A 372 -2.35 -14.86 -14.86
CA GLU A 372 -0.97 -14.72 -15.31
C GLU A 372 0.05 -14.81 -14.16
N THR A 373 -0.28 -14.29 -12.98
CA THR A 373 0.59 -14.41 -11.80
C THR A 373 0.70 -15.85 -11.30
N GLU A 374 -0.42 -16.59 -11.28
CA GLU A 374 -0.42 -18.01 -10.90
C GLU A 374 0.34 -18.87 -11.93
N ARG A 375 0.15 -18.61 -13.22
CA ARG A 375 0.92 -19.27 -14.30
C ARG A 375 2.42 -19.06 -14.14
N ALA A 376 2.85 -17.83 -13.80
CA ALA A 376 4.25 -17.49 -13.59
C ALA A 376 4.84 -18.21 -12.37
N SER A 377 4.12 -18.26 -11.24
CA SER A 377 4.59 -18.93 -10.04
C SER A 377 4.72 -20.45 -10.23
N ARG A 378 3.84 -21.08 -11.02
CA ARG A 378 3.98 -22.48 -11.41
C ARG A 378 5.25 -22.73 -12.23
N ALA A 379 5.50 -21.91 -13.24
CA ALA A 379 6.72 -22.00 -14.05
C ALA A 379 8.00 -21.76 -13.22
N LEU A 380 7.93 -20.89 -12.22
CA LEU A 380 9.03 -20.71 -11.26
C LEU A 380 9.23 -21.95 -10.38
N ALA A 381 8.15 -22.61 -9.95
CA ALA A 381 8.23 -23.88 -9.19
C ALA A 381 8.83 -25.01 -10.03
N GLU A 382 8.44 -25.12 -11.30
CA GLU A 382 9.06 -26.07 -12.24
C GLU A 382 10.56 -25.80 -12.45
N THR A 383 10.99 -24.53 -12.43
CA THR A 383 12.38 -24.15 -12.67
C THR A 383 13.27 -24.28 -11.43
N TYR A 384 12.77 -23.86 -10.24
CA TYR A 384 13.57 -23.72 -9.02
C TYR A 384 13.06 -24.56 -7.83
N GLY A 385 11.99 -25.32 -8.04
CA GLY A 385 11.34 -26.11 -7.00
C GLY A 385 10.38 -25.30 -6.13
N GLU A 386 9.58 -26.01 -5.35
CA GLU A 386 8.65 -25.47 -4.37
C GLU A 386 9.39 -25.20 -3.04
N PRO A 387 9.29 -23.99 -2.46
CA PRO A 387 9.80 -23.75 -1.11
C PRO A 387 8.94 -24.49 -0.06
N LEU A 388 9.46 -24.61 1.16
CA LEU A 388 8.89 -25.47 2.21
C LEU A 388 7.38 -25.27 2.42
N TRP A 389 6.90 -24.03 2.47
CA TRP A 389 5.47 -23.76 2.68
C TRP A 389 4.61 -23.98 1.45
N CYS A 390 5.21 -24.15 0.29
CA CYS A 390 4.50 -24.40 -0.98
C CYS A 390 4.51 -25.86 -1.43
N VAL A 391 5.18 -26.75 -0.69
CA VAL A 391 5.31 -28.17 -1.07
C VAL A 391 3.93 -28.80 -1.34
N GLY A 392 3.77 -29.38 -2.53
CA GLY A 392 2.55 -30.02 -2.98
C GLY A 392 1.49 -29.07 -3.58
N THR A 393 1.77 -27.77 -3.70
CA THR A 393 0.84 -26.79 -4.29
C THR A 393 1.07 -26.54 -5.77
N GLY A 394 2.21 -26.94 -6.31
CA GLY A 394 2.66 -26.59 -7.65
C GLY A 394 3.06 -25.12 -7.80
N MET A 395 3.24 -24.40 -6.70
CA MET A 395 3.57 -22.97 -6.69
C MET A 395 4.93 -22.73 -6.06
N ARG A 396 5.65 -21.68 -6.53
CA ARG A 396 6.87 -21.23 -5.87
C ARG A 396 6.60 -20.19 -4.77
N ASN A 397 5.48 -19.51 -4.82
CA ASN A 397 5.20 -18.38 -3.95
C ASN A 397 3.89 -18.62 -3.20
N THR A 398 3.88 -18.42 -1.89
CA THR A 398 2.66 -18.55 -1.06
C THR A 398 1.61 -17.50 -1.43
N HIS A 399 2.06 -16.30 -1.76
CA HIS A 399 1.22 -15.16 -2.16
C HIS A 399 1.86 -14.45 -3.36
N LEU A 400 1.05 -13.82 -4.18
CA LEU A 400 1.47 -13.21 -5.45
C LEU A 400 1.02 -11.75 -5.61
N ARG A 401 -0.08 -11.34 -4.97
CA ARG A 401 -0.78 -10.09 -5.27
C ARG A 401 -1.12 -9.32 -4.00
N ALA A 402 -0.73 -8.04 -3.97
CA ALA A 402 -1.10 -7.07 -2.93
C ALA A 402 -1.21 -5.67 -3.54
N ILE A 403 -2.09 -4.83 -3.03
CA ILE A 403 -2.23 -3.48 -3.57
C ILE A 403 -1.79 -2.47 -2.51
N ALA A 404 -0.61 -1.91 -2.73
CA ALA A 404 -0.02 -0.85 -1.92
C ALA A 404 -0.60 0.54 -2.25
N PRO A 405 -0.41 1.55 -1.38
CA PRO A 405 -0.90 2.91 -1.63
C PRO A 405 -0.25 3.59 -2.84
N THR A 406 1.02 3.33 -3.12
CA THR A 406 1.82 3.77 -4.30
C THR A 406 1.84 5.28 -4.58
N VAL A 407 1.84 6.13 -3.55
CA VAL A 407 1.80 7.60 -3.73
C VAL A 407 3.03 8.10 -4.48
N SER A 408 4.25 7.74 -4.07
CA SER A 408 5.49 8.11 -4.77
C SER A 408 5.59 7.47 -6.15
N ASN A 409 5.19 6.19 -6.28
CA ASN A 409 5.20 5.49 -7.56
C ASN A 409 4.29 6.13 -8.60
N SER A 410 3.13 6.66 -8.19
CA SER A 410 2.22 7.36 -9.10
C SER A 410 2.86 8.59 -9.75
N LYS A 411 3.76 9.27 -9.03
CA LYS A 411 4.56 10.39 -9.55
C LYS A 411 5.62 9.93 -10.55
N LEU A 412 6.31 8.83 -10.20
CA LEU A 412 7.32 8.20 -11.03
C LEU A 412 6.73 7.45 -12.24
N SER A 413 5.42 7.29 -12.34
CA SER A 413 4.74 6.55 -13.40
C SER A 413 3.95 7.45 -14.35
N GLY A 414 4.31 8.73 -14.47
CA GLY A 414 3.68 9.67 -15.38
C GLY A 414 2.55 10.50 -14.76
N ASN A 415 2.61 10.76 -13.46
CA ASN A 415 1.64 11.58 -12.72
C ASN A 415 0.21 11.05 -12.86
N ILE A 416 -0.03 9.83 -12.40
CA ILE A 416 -1.30 9.12 -12.44
C ILE A 416 -1.91 8.98 -11.04
N SER A 417 -3.12 8.47 -10.93
CA SER A 417 -3.74 8.17 -9.63
C SER A 417 -2.96 7.10 -8.87
N ALA A 418 -2.88 7.22 -7.55
CA ALA A 418 -2.19 6.26 -6.70
C ALA A 418 -3.01 4.95 -6.56
N GLY A 419 -2.37 3.81 -6.68
CA GLY A 419 -2.98 2.49 -6.50
C GLY A 419 -4.33 2.35 -7.17
N ILE A 420 -5.32 2.02 -6.34
CA ILE A 420 -6.72 1.91 -6.72
C ILE A 420 -7.56 3.12 -6.28
N GLU A 421 -6.92 4.14 -5.70
CA GLU A 421 -7.63 5.28 -5.12
C GLU A 421 -8.19 6.23 -6.18
N PRO A 422 -9.37 6.82 -5.90
CA PRO A 422 -9.80 8.01 -6.61
C PRO A 422 -8.82 9.18 -6.43
N TRP A 423 -8.76 10.08 -7.40
CA TRP A 423 -8.08 11.35 -7.20
C TRP A 423 -8.71 12.13 -6.03
N ALA A 424 -7.89 12.57 -5.09
CA ALA A 424 -8.34 13.40 -3.97
C ALA A 424 -8.88 14.76 -4.45
N ALA A 425 -8.29 15.30 -5.51
CA ALA A 425 -8.67 16.54 -6.16
C ALA A 425 -8.18 16.54 -7.62
N ASN A 426 -8.87 17.23 -8.54
CA ASN A 426 -8.44 17.33 -9.93
C ASN A 426 -7.31 18.35 -10.14
N VAL A 427 -7.11 19.25 -9.18
CA VAL A 427 -5.93 20.11 -9.06
C VAL A 427 -5.63 20.35 -7.59
N PHE A 428 -4.38 20.30 -7.21
CA PHE A 428 -3.94 20.59 -5.84
C PHE A 428 -2.48 21.00 -5.80
N THR A 429 -2.13 21.72 -4.74
CA THR A 429 -0.75 22.08 -4.43
C THR A 429 -0.13 21.01 -3.55
N GLU A 430 0.99 20.48 -3.98
CA GLU A 430 1.74 19.48 -3.24
C GLU A 430 3.04 20.09 -2.74
N GLN A 431 3.23 20.08 -1.42
CA GLN A 431 4.51 20.45 -0.79
C GLN A 431 5.35 19.19 -0.60
N THR A 432 6.57 19.21 -1.08
CA THR A 432 7.56 18.16 -0.87
C THR A 432 8.83 18.78 -0.29
N ALA A 433 9.72 17.98 0.25
CA ALA A 433 11.05 18.44 0.69
C ALA A 433 11.85 19.18 -0.41
N LYS A 434 11.39 19.13 -1.66
CA LYS A 434 12.05 19.69 -2.86
C LYS A 434 11.30 20.83 -3.52
N GLY A 435 10.24 21.33 -2.88
CA GLY A 435 9.45 22.46 -3.35
C GLY A 435 7.97 22.18 -3.48
N THR A 436 7.25 23.20 -3.85
CA THR A 436 5.81 23.21 -4.03
C THR A 436 5.47 23.01 -5.51
N PHE A 437 4.54 22.10 -5.82
CA PHE A 437 4.11 21.78 -7.16
C PHE A 437 2.59 21.90 -7.28
N ILE A 438 2.12 22.40 -8.41
CA ILE A 438 0.71 22.30 -8.77
C ILE A 438 0.53 21.03 -9.60
N ARG A 439 -0.18 20.05 -9.04
CA ARG A 439 -0.57 18.84 -9.76
C ARG A 439 -1.95 19.03 -10.38
N LYS A 440 -2.03 18.76 -11.68
CA LYS A 440 -3.29 18.76 -12.44
C LYS A 440 -3.60 17.36 -12.91
N ASN A 441 -4.88 16.98 -12.85
CA ASN A 441 -5.34 15.74 -13.44
C ASN A 441 -5.18 15.81 -14.97
N LYS A 442 -4.30 14.99 -15.51
CA LYS A 442 -3.94 15.03 -16.93
C LYS A 442 -5.10 14.64 -17.86
N GLU A 443 -6.00 13.76 -17.41
CA GLU A 443 -7.13 13.34 -18.23
C GLU A 443 -8.19 14.44 -18.29
N LEU A 444 -8.47 15.11 -17.18
CA LEU A 444 -9.31 16.32 -17.19
C LEU A 444 -8.70 17.40 -18.07
N GLN A 445 -7.38 17.63 -17.99
CA GLN A 445 -6.72 18.64 -18.82
C GLN A 445 -6.90 18.37 -20.32
N LYS A 446 -6.86 17.11 -20.76
CA LYS A 446 -7.14 16.73 -22.15
C LYS A 446 -8.56 17.13 -22.57
N ILE A 447 -9.55 16.92 -21.69
CA ILE A 447 -10.95 17.32 -21.94
C ILE A 447 -11.05 18.83 -22.04
N LEU A 448 -10.50 19.57 -21.05
CA LEU A 448 -10.54 21.05 -21.06
C LEU A 448 -9.88 21.64 -22.32
N ARG A 449 -8.76 21.05 -22.78
CA ARG A 449 -8.10 21.44 -24.05
C ARG A 449 -8.99 21.18 -25.26
N ARG A 450 -9.62 20.00 -25.33
CA ARG A 450 -10.54 19.65 -26.41
C ARG A 450 -11.73 20.61 -26.48
N LEU A 451 -12.21 21.05 -25.32
CA LEU A 451 -13.29 22.04 -25.21
C LEU A 451 -12.81 23.50 -25.37
N LYS A 452 -11.50 23.73 -25.52
CA LYS A 452 -10.87 25.06 -25.60
C LYS A 452 -11.07 25.92 -24.35
N ILE A 453 -11.18 25.28 -23.17
CA ILE A 453 -11.35 25.93 -21.85
C ILE A 453 -10.22 25.61 -20.87
N ASP A 454 -9.09 25.06 -21.33
CA ASP A 454 -7.88 24.85 -20.51
C ASP A 454 -7.21 26.20 -20.21
N THR A 455 -7.79 26.96 -19.30
CA THR A 455 -7.35 28.32 -18.92
C THR A 455 -7.00 28.39 -17.43
N PRO A 456 -6.11 29.31 -17.01
CA PRO A 456 -5.83 29.55 -15.59
C PRO A 456 -7.11 29.79 -14.77
N LYS A 457 -8.07 30.54 -15.31
CA LYS A 457 -9.34 30.87 -14.64
C LYS A 457 -10.15 29.62 -14.28
N ILE A 458 -10.22 28.62 -15.16
CA ILE A 458 -10.92 27.36 -14.89
C ILE A 458 -10.17 26.56 -13.81
N TRP A 459 -8.84 26.45 -13.89
CA TRP A 459 -8.07 25.74 -12.88
C TRP A 459 -8.11 26.41 -11.50
N ASP A 460 -8.10 27.74 -11.44
CA ASP A 460 -8.26 28.50 -10.19
C ASP A 460 -9.63 28.25 -9.56
N LYS A 461 -10.68 28.16 -10.40
CA LYS A 461 -12.03 27.82 -9.92
C LYS A 461 -12.05 26.39 -9.35
N ILE A 462 -11.55 25.40 -10.09
CA ILE A 462 -11.46 24.01 -9.61
C ILE A 462 -10.65 23.95 -8.31
N LEU A 463 -9.53 24.66 -8.19
CA LEU A 463 -8.70 24.69 -6.98
C LEU A 463 -9.46 25.27 -5.78
N LYS A 464 -10.18 26.37 -5.96
CA LYS A 464 -11.00 27.00 -4.90
C LYS A 464 -12.13 26.10 -4.42
N ASP A 465 -12.68 25.28 -5.32
CA ASP A 465 -13.73 24.30 -5.01
C ASP A 465 -13.15 22.95 -4.51
N GLY A 466 -11.96 22.99 -3.89
CA GLY A 466 -11.29 21.79 -3.33
C GLY A 466 -10.91 20.73 -4.36
N GLY A 467 -10.75 21.11 -5.61
CA GLY A 467 -10.44 20.22 -6.74
C GLY A 467 -11.65 19.59 -7.42
N SER A 468 -12.87 19.97 -7.04
CA SER A 468 -14.13 19.53 -7.65
C SER A 468 -14.36 20.17 -9.02
N VAL A 469 -15.04 19.45 -9.90
CA VAL A 469 -15.52 19.97 -11.20
C VAL A 469 -17.04 20.18 -11.23
N GLN A 470 -17.73 19.92 -10.11
CA GLN A 470 -19.19 19.90 -10.09
C GLN A 470 -19.80 21.27 -10.43
N ASP A 471 -19.14 22.36 -10.03
CA ASP A 471 -19.60 23.74 -10.29
C ASP A 471 -19.05 24.36 -11.59
N ILE A 472 -18.34 23.59 -12.42
CA ILE A 472 -17.83 24.06 -13.72
C ILE A 472 -18.95 23.98 -14.77
N LYS A 473 -19.63 25.09 -14.99
CA LYS A 473 -20.77 25.18 -15.93
C LYS A 473 -20.40 24.83 -17.38
N GLU A 474 -19.16 25.08 -17.76
CA GLU A 474 -18.63 24.79 -19.08
C GLU A 474 -18.56 23.27 -19.39
N LEU A 475 -18.73 22.44 -18.39
CA LEU A 475 -18.81 20.96 -18.51
C LEU A 475 -20.26 20.45 -18.54
N ASP A 476 -21.27 21.32 -18.35
CA ASP A 476 -22.67 20.92 -18.41
C ASP A 476 -23.06 20.51 -19.86
N GLY A 477 -23.84 19.44 -19.96
CA GLY A 477 -24.25 18.89 -21.25
C GLY A 477 -23.16 18.13 -22.01
N TRP A 478 -22.00 17.88 -21.37
CA TRP A 478 -20.96 17.02 -21.93
C TRP A 478 -20.95 15.64 -21.30
N PHE A 479 -20.89 14.62 -22.16
CA PHE A 479 -20.99 13.20 -21.78
C PHE A 479 -19.89 12.38 -22.48
N PHE A 480 -19.64 11.19 -21.94
CA PHE A 480 -18.90 10.15 -22.63
C PHE A 480 -19.86 9.08 -23.18
N ASP A 481 -19.88 8.89 -24.48
CA ASP A 481 -20.52 7.73 -25.13
C ASP A 481 -19.41 6.78 -25.61
N LYS A 482 -19.39 5.55 -25.07
CA LYS A 482 -18.37 4.53 -25.40
C LYS A 482 -16.94 5.09 -25.38
N GLY A 483 -16.64 5.93 -24.39
CA GLY A 483 -15.35 6.58 -24.22
C GLY A 483 -15.07 7.79 -25.12
N LYS A 484 -16.02 8.20 -25.94
CA LYS A 484 -15.91 9.39 -26.77
C LYS A 484 -16.67 10.56 -26.17
N LEU A 485 -16.02 11.73 -26.12
CA LEU A 485 -16.66 12.96 -25.65
C LEU A 485 -17.70 13.45 -26.64
N THR A 486 -18.93 13.59 -26.20
CA THR A 486 -20.12 14.04 -26.98
C THR A 486 -20.86 15.13 -26.24
N LYS A 487 -21.68 15.92 -26.96
CA LYS A 487 -22.52 16.94 -26.37
C LYS A 487 -23.99 16.51 -26.45
N ASP A 488 -24.74 16.83 -25.40
CA ASP A 488 -26.20 16.63 -25.33
C ASP A 488 -26.63 15.16 -25.59
N HIS A 489 -25.88 14.19 -25.07
CA HIS A 489 -26.13 12.75 -25.19
C HIS A 489 -26.52 12.17 -23.84
N GLU A 490 -27.78 12.24 -23.47
CA GLU A 490 -28.29 11.88 -22.11
C GLU A 490 -28.07 10.42 -21.70
N ASP A 491 -27.93 9.50 -22.65
CA ASP A 491 -27.60 8.08 -22.38
C ASP A 491 -26.11 7.85 -22.08
N GLY A 492 -25.26 8.87 -22.22
CA GLY A 492 -23.82 8.82 -21.94
C GLY A 492 -23.49 9.05 -20.47
N GLU A 493 -22.24 8.77 -20.08
CA GLU A 493 -21.76 9.08 -18.73
C GLU A 493 -21.38 10.57 -18.63
N PRO A 494 -21.99 11.35 -17.72
CA PRO A 494 -21.65 12.77 -17.56
C PRO A 494 -20.17 12.99 -17.24
N VAL A 495 -19.52 13.94 -17.92
CA VAL A 495 -18.11 14.27 -17.67
C VAL A 495 -17.85 14.56 -16.20
N LYS A 496 -18.74 15.28 -15.53
CA LYS A 496 -18.61 15.60 -14.11
C LYS A 496 -18.60 14.36 -13.20
N ASN A 497 -19.34 13.31 -13.54
CA ASN A 497 -19.31 12.04 -12.79
C ASN A 497 -17.97 11.31 -12.93
N VAL A 498 -17.40 11.33 -14.14
CA VAL A 498 -16.09 10.69 -14.42
C VAL A 498 -14.96 11.38 -13.65
N PHE A 499 -15.07 12.68 -13.38
CA PHE A 499 -14.06 13.46 -12.68
C PHE A 499 -14.42 13.80 -11.22
N LYS A 500 -15.35 13.06 -10.61
CA LYS A 500 -15.60 13.16 -9.17
C LYS A 500 -14.31 12.94 -8.38
N THR A 501 -14.13 13.72 -7.32
CA THR A 501 -13.05 13.56 -6.36
C THR A 501 -13.35 12.45 -5.35
N PHE A 502 -12.37 12.01 -4.59
CA PHE A 502 -12.52 10.91 -3.63
C PHE A 502 -13.67 11.13 -2.63
N LYS A 503 -13.84 12.37 -2.14
CA LYS A 503 -14.91 12.70 -1.17
C LYS A 503 -16.31 12.74 -1.81
N GLU A 504 -16.39 12.95 -3.13
CA GLU A 504 -17.64 12.99 -3.88
C GLU A 504 -18.14 11.60 -4.28
N ILE A 505 -17.25 10.60 -4.27
CA ILE A 505 -17.59 9.22 -4.60
C ILE A 505 -18.31 8.56 -3.42
N ASN A 506 -19.40 7.85 -3.71
CA ASN A 506 -20.10 7.05 -2.73
C ASN A 506 -19.19 5.95 -2.16
N GLN A 507 -18.91 6.00 -0.87
CA GLN A 507 -17.98 5.07 -0.23
C GLN A 507 -18.48 3.61 -0.21
N LEU A 508 -19.78 3.35 -0.34
CA LEU A 508 -20.29 1.99 -0.56
C LEU A 508 -19.89 1.45 -1.93
N GLU A 509 -19.91 2.28 -2.97
CA GLU A 509 -19.43 1.85 -4.30
C GLU A 509 -17.93 1.57 -4.31
N LEU A 510 -17.14 2.37 -3.58
CA LEU A 510 -15.73 2.10 -3.36
C LEU A 510 -15.52 0.73 -2.69
N VAL A 511 -16.28 0.45 -1.63
CA VAL A 511 -16.26 -0.84 -0.91
C VAL A 511 -16.73 -1.99 -1.80
N ASN A 512 -17.78 -1.79 -2.61
CA ASN A 512 -18.25 -2.79 -3.57
C ASN A 512 -17.16 -3.20 -4.56
N GLN A 513 -16.49 -2.24 -5.17
CA GLN A 513 -15.37 -2.52 -6.08
C GLN A 513 -14.19 -3.18 -5.37
N ALA A 514 -13.89 -2.74 -4.14
CA ALA A 514 -12.81 -3.32 -3.35
C ALA A 514 -13.11 -4.78 -2.98
N GLY A 515 -14.35 -5.11 -2.63
CA GLY A 515 -14.80 -6.49 -2.39
C GLY A 515 -14.62 -7.38 -3.62
N ILE A 516 -15.10 -6.92 -4.79
CA ILE A 516 -14.91 -7.63 -6.07
C ILE A 516 -13.41 -7.84 -6.35
N ARG A 517 -12.58 -6.85 -6.09
CA ARG A 517 -11.13 -6.92 -6.30
C ARG A 517 -10.47 -7.88 -5.34
N GLN A 518 -10.93 -7.94 -4.09
CA GLN A 518 -10.36 -8.82 -3.06
C GLN A 518 -10.44 -10.30 -3.45
N ASP A 519 -11.41 -10.73 -4.26
CA ASP A 519 -11.52 -12.11 -4.77
C ASP A 519 -10.32 -12.52 -5.67
N TYR A 520 -9.61 -11.54 -6.19
CA TYR A 520 -8.45 -11.73 -7.07
C TYR A 520 -7.11 -11.41 -6.38
N ILE A 521 -7.13 -10.89 -5.16
CA ILE A 521 -5.93 -10.49 -4.39
C ILE A 521 -5.76 -11.43 -3.21
N ASP A 522 -4.70 -12.22 -3.23
CA ASP A 522 -4.42 -13.22 -2.19
C ASP A 522 -3.90 -12.59 -0.87
N GLN A 523 -3.21 -11.48 -0.93
CA GLN A 523 -2.95 -10.65 0.25
C GLN A 523 -4.09 -9.64 0.46
N ALA A 524 -3.80 -8.37 0.75
CA ALA A 524 -4.81 -7.36 1.02
C ALA A 524 -4.67 -6.12 0.10
N VAL A 525 -5.53 -5.16 0.32
CA VAL A 525 -5.60 -3.89 -0.38
C VAL A 525 -5.52 -2.76 0.64
N SER A 526 -4.59 -1.82 0.47
CA SER A 526 -4.55 -0.60 1.27
C SER A 526 -5.74 0.29 0.90
N LEU A 527 -6.91 -0.02 1.45
CA LEU A 527 -8.15 0.65 1.13
C LEU A 527 -8.38 1.85 2.03
N ASN A 528 -8.19 3.05 1.51
CA ASN A 528 -8.61 4.29 2.16
C ASN A 528 -10.11 4.50 2.01
N LEU A 529 -10.71 5.13 3.02
CA LEU A 529 -12.07 5.66 2.95
C LEU A 529 -12.01 7.18 3.09
N ALA A 530 -12.90 7.91 2.41
CA ALA A 530 -12.96 9.36 2.50
C ALA A 530 -14.38 9.80 2.86
N PHE A 531 -14.50 10.60 3.91
CA PHE A 531 -15.78 11.12 4.35
C PHE A 531 -15.68 12.64 4.54
N PRO A 532 -16.73 13.39 4.22
CA PRO A 532 -16.82 14.78 4.64
C PRO A 532 -16.84 14.87 6.18
N SER A 533 -16.42 16.00 6.74
CA SER A 533 -16.33 16.21 8.20
C SER A 533 -17.67 15.99 8.92
N GLU A 534 -18.76 16.37 8.26
CA GLU A 534 -20.14 16.25 8.75
C GLU A 534 -20.78 14.87 8.53
N ALA A 535 -20.06 13.91 7.95
CA ALA A 535 -20.59 12.57 7.67
C ALA A 535 -21.23 11.94 8.93
N PRO A 536 -22.50 11.49 8.86
CA PRO A 536 -23.17 10.90 9.99
C PRO A 536 -22.46 9.64 10.50
N PRO A 537 -22.31 9.43 11.81
CA PRO A 537 -21.70 8.21 12.38
C PRO A 537 -22.36 6.91 11.87
N ARG A 538 -23.68 6.94 11.66
CA ARG A 538 -24.42 5.80 11.08
C ARG A 538 -23.93 5.42 9.69
N TRP A 539 -23.65 6.41 8.85
CA TRP A 539 -23.12 6.19 7.50
C TRP A 539 -21.71 5.59 7.53
N ILE A 540 -20.84 6.17 8.35
CA ILE A 540 -19.49 5.65 8.57
C ILE A 540 -19.54 4.19 9.03
N ASN A 541 -20.37 3.89 10.03
CA ASN A 541 -20.56 2.52 10.52
C ASN A 541 -21.04 1.58 9.41
N GLN A 542 -22.03 1.99 8.61
CA GLN A 542 -22.59 1.17 7.53
C GLN A 542 -21.51 0.78 6.51
N VAL A 543 -20.67 1.73 6.09
CA VAL A 543 -19.56 1.49 5.14
C VAL A 543 -18.54 0.49 5.71
N HIS A 544 -18.20 0.61 7.02
CA HIS A 544 -17.25 -0.30 7.66
C HIS A 544 -17.82 -1.73 7.83
N ILE A 545 -19.10 -1.85 8.17
CA ILE A 545 -19.78 -3.16 8.27
C ILE A 545 -19.86 -3.80 6.88
N GLU A 546 -20.22 -3.02 5.86
CA GLU A 546 -20.27 -3.54 4.47
C GLU A 546 -18.89 -4.01 3.99
N ALA A 547 -17.82 -3.31 4.34
CA ALA A 547 -16.46 -3.73 4.03
C ALA A 547 -16.15 -5.12 4.61
N TRP A 548 -16.49 -5.38 5.87
CA TRP A 548 -16.35 -6.71 6.47
C TRP A 548 -17.20 -7.77 5.75
N LYS A 549 -18.47 -7.46 5.48
CA LYS A 549 -19.41 -8.37 4.80
C LYS A 549 -18.96 -8.75 3.39
N ARG A 550 -18.33 -7.82 2.68
CA ARG A 550 -17.75 -8.03 1.35
C ARG A 550 -16.44 -8.82 1.34
N GLY A 551 -15.99 -9.33 2.48
CA GLY A 551 -14.76 -10.11 2.55
C GLY A 551 -13.47 -9.28 2.44
N ILE A 552 -13.56 -7.95 2.52
CA ILE A 552 -12.38 -7.08 2.54
C ILE A 552 -11.53 -7.45 3.75
N LYS A 553 -10.23 -7.54 3.55
CA LYS A 553 -9.28 -7.96 4.59
C LYS A 553 -8.81 -6.82 5.46
N THR A 554 -8.61 -5.63 4.86
CA THR A 554 -8.05 -4.46 5.56
C THR A 554 -8.72 -3.16 5.15
N LEU A 555 -8.77 -2.21 6.09
CA LEU A 555 -9.06 -0.81 5.84
C LEU A 555 -7.88 0.03 6.33
N TYR A 556 -7.39 0.91 5.48
CA TYR A 556 -6.24 1.77 5.74
C TYR A 556 -6.70 3.09 6.40
N TYR A 557 -6.28 4.26 5.95
CA TYR A 557 -6.73 5.54 6.52
C TYR A 557 -8.22 5.82 6.32
N MET A 558 -8.80 6.53 7.28
CA MET A 558 -10.06 7.25 7.10
C MET A 558 -9.74 8.74 6.91
N ARG A 559 -9.91 9.24 5.69
CA ARG A 559 -9.61 10.63 5.33
C ARG A 559 -10.81 11.51 5.67
N THR A 560 -10.65 12.31 6.72
CA THR A 560 -11.60 13.34 7.13
C THR A 560 -10.82 14.62 7.47
N GLU A 561 -11.48 15.76 7.44
CA GLU A 561 -10.93 16.99 8.00
C GLU A 561 -11.16 16.98 9.52
N SER A 562 -10.08 17.07 10.29
CA SER A 562 -10.12 17.04 11.74
C SER A 562 -9.00 17.88 12.33
N VAL A 563 -9.31 18.70 13.34
CA VAL A 563 -8.33 19.49 14.09
C VAL A 563 -7.34 18.57 14.80
N LEU A 564 -7.83 17.52 15.46
CA LEU A 564 -6.96 16.57 16.17
C LEU A 564 -5.95 15.90 15.24
N ARG A 565 -6.33 15.59 13.99
CA ARG A 565 -5.41 15.06 12.99
C ARG A 565 -4.32 16.08 12.64
N GLY A 566 -4.68 17.35 12.51
CA GLY A 566 -3.74 18.44 12.31
C GLY A 566 -2.76 18.56 13.48
N ASP A 567 -3.25 18.48 14.72
CA ASP A 567 -2.44 18.53 15.94
C ASP A 567 -1.47 17.33 16.03
N ILE A 568 -1.93 16.12 15.71
CA ILE A 568 -1.06 14.94 15.65
C ILE A 568 0.02 15.12 14.59
N ALA A 569 -0.35 15.59 13.39
CA ALA A 569 0.59 15.83 12.31
C ALA A 569 1.63 16.90 12.65
N ALA A 570 1.23 17.95 13.38
CA ALA A 570 2.13 19.01 13.83
C ALA A 570 3.10 18.55 14.93
N ASN A 571 2.69 17.62 15.79
CA ASN A 571 3.48 17.14 16.93
C ASN A 571 4.30 15.88 16.63
N ALA A 572 3.93 15.11 15.60
CA ALA A 572 4.67 13.93 15.17
C ALA A 572 5.81 14.30 14.21
N MET A 573 6.99 13.74 14.40
CA MET A 573 8.11 13.93 13.47
C MET A 573 7.88 13.22 12.12
N ASN A 574 6.99 12.23 12.09
CA ASN A 574 6.64 11.46 10.90
C ASN A 574 5.11 11.32 10.80
N PRO A 575 4.37 12.44 10.59
CA PRO A 575 2.91 12.48 10.66
C PRO A 575 2.24 11.62 9.58
N GLU A 576 2.91 11.44 8.45
CA GLU A 576 2.50 10.55 7.38
C GLU A 576 3.53 9.43 7.22
N CYS A 577 3.06 8.25 6.86
CA CYS A 577 3.96 7.13 6.60
C CYS A 577 4.73 7.37 5.30
N LEU A 578 5.89 8.03 5.39
CA LEU A 578 6.78 8.21 4.25
C LEU A 578 7.32 6.87 3.71
N SER A 579 7.26 5.80 4.52
CA SER A 579 7.58 4.44 4.05
C SER A 579 6.45 3.85 3.21
N CYS A 580 5.21 4.38 3.33
CA CYS A 580 4.06 3.98 2.52
C CYS A 580 4.05 4.62 1.13
N ASP A 581 4.92 5.59 0.89
CA ASP A 581 5.07 6.27 -0.40
C ASP A 581 5.76 5.40 -1.47
N GLY A 582 6.11 4.18 -1.14
CA GLY A 582 6.82 3.25 -2.01
C GLY A 582 5.98 2.42 -2.95
#